data_5c51fe8771355adcb041e628e763abf1
#
_entry.id   5c51fe8771355adcb041e628e763abf1
#
_cell.length_a   1.000
_cell.length_b   1.000
_cell.length_c   1.000
_cell.angle_alpha   90.00
_cell.angle_beta   90.00
_cell.angle_gamma   90.00
#
_symmetry.space_group_name_H-M   'P 1'
#
loop_
_entity.id
_entity.type
_entity.pdbx_description
1 polymer ?
#
loop_
_entity_poly.entity_id
_entity_poly.type
_entity_poly.pdbx_seq_one_letter_code
_entity_poly.pdbx_strand_id
1 'polypeptide(L)'
;MCSSDLVIFMADPIPSAIRQAGYGGTNRYEHLMDMANSDLVINTTQKMDMISKQLYIQSRSFDDVVEMCKNHDEMLRCIPAIQPVSNKDLRKTASGYGTRIDPIYGTSKFHEGMDFSAPQGTDVYATGDGTVVQMGWQSGYGNRIVIDHGFGYQTVYAHLRDFRTKLGKKVVRGEVIGGVGSTGKSTGPHLHYEVHVKGKVVNPVNYYFMDLSAEDYDRMIQIAANHGKVLD
;
A
#
# COMPACT_ATOMS: atom_id res chain seq x y z
N MET A 1 15.84 -5.26 16.72
CA MET A 1 14.80 -5.53 15.68
C MET A 1 15.44 -5.44 14.33
N CYS A 2 15.32 -6.47 13.52
CA CYS A 2 15.84 -6.47 12.15
C CYS A 2 14.95 -5.57 11.27
N SER A 3 15.52 -4.95 10.23
CA SER A 3 14.77 -4.09 9.29
C SER A 3 13.57 -4.81 8.67
N SER A 4 13.64 -6.14 8.54
CA SER A 4 12.57 -7.00 8.02
C SER A 4 11.33 -7.07 8.91
N ASP A 5 11.49 -7.03 10.23
CA ASP A 5 10.35 -7.16 11.16
C ASP A 5 9.47 -5.90 11.15
N LEU A 6 10.08 -4.72 10.92
CA LEU A 6 9.38 -3.46 10.79
C LEU A 6 8.57 -3.37 9.48
N VAL A 7 9.06 -4.01 8.41
CA VAL A 7 8.35 -4.05 7.12
C VAL A 7 7.07 -4.87 7.23
N ILE A 8 7.06 -5.99 7.97
CA ILE A 8 5.87 -6.83 8.20
C ILE A 8 4.74 -6.02 8.88
N PHE A 9 5.09 -5.11 9.80
CA PHE A 9 4.12 -4.26 10.49
C PHE A 9 3.93 -2.88 9.85
N MET A 10 4.54 -2.64 8.66
CA MET A 10 4.50 -1.34 7.95
C MET A 10 5.04 -0.16 8.79
N ALA A 11 5.85 -0.43 9.80
CA ALA A 11 6.50 0.59 10.59
C ALA A 11 7.71 1.16 9.84
N ASP A 12 7.79 2.48 9.77
CA ASP A 12 8.98 3.12 9.23
C ASP A 12 10.15 2.95 10.23
N PRO A 13 11.32 2.50 9.79
CA PRO A 13 12.48 2.37 10.69
C PRO A 13 12.89 3.74 11.23
N ILE A 14 13.24 3.80 12.52
CA ILE A 14 13.74 5.04 13.12
C ILE A 14 14.97 5.49 12.34
N PRO A 15 14.99 6.72 11.79
CA PRO A 15 16.15 7.24 11.05
C PRO A 15 17.43 7.14 11.85
N SER A 16 18.53 6.75 11.20
CA SER A 16 19.84 6.64 11.83
C SER A 16 20.32 7.94 12.50
N ALA A 17 19.96 9.08 11.90
CA ALA A 17 20.23 10.40 12.46
C ALA A 17 19.57 10.61 13.83
N ILE A 18 18.33 10.13 14.04
CA ILE A 18 17.65 10.21 15.34
C ILE A 18 18.29 9.26 16.33
N ARG A 19 18.66 8.05 15.91
CA ARG A 19 19.33 7.05 16.77
C ARG A 19 20.72 7.50 17.21
N GLN A 20 21.44 8.24 16.35
CA GLN A 20 22.82 8.70 16.58
C GLN A 20 22.89 10.13 17.10
N ALA A 21 21.76 10.87 17.17
CA ALA A 21 21.76 12.24 17.64
C ALA A 21 22.28 12.33 19.07
N GLY A 22 23.38 13.07 19.26
CA GLY A 22 23.97 13.35 20.56
C GLY A 22 23.14 14.37 21.36
N TYR A 23 23.53 14.61 22.59
CA TYR A 23 23.06 15.76 23.37
C TYR A 23 23.80 17.00 22.87
N GLY A 24 23.13 17.88 22.14
CA GLY A 24 23.73 19.13 21.65
C GLY A 24 23.73 20.24 22.69
N GLY A 25 24.75 21.06 22.70
CA GLY A 25 24.65 22.49 23.01
C GLY A 25 25.20 23.06 24.29
N THR A 26 25.50 22.35 25.39
CA THR A 26 26.14 22.90 26.59
C THR A 26 27.16 21.92 27.13
N ASN A 27 28.26 22.44 27.76
CA ASN A 27 29.26 21.58 28.38
C ASN A 27 28.69 20.95 29.66
N ARG A 28 27.85 19.92 29.46
CA ARG A 28 27.13 19.21 30.50
C ARG A 28 28.01 18.53 31.53
N TYR A 29 29.28 18.30 31.19
CA TYR A 29 30.25 17.53 31.95
C TYR A 29 31.31 18.44 32.58
N GLU A 30 31.14 19.77 32.57
CA GLU A 30 32.09 20.74 33.09
C GLU A 30 32.43 20.48 34.58
N HIS A 31 31.40 20.11 35.37
CA HIS A 31 31.55 19.75 36.78
C HIS A 31 32.39 18.49 37.06
N LEU A 32 32.69 17.69 36.01
CA LEU A 32 33.52 16.49 36.11
C LEU A 32 34.99 16.75 35.77
N MET A 33 35.34 17.95 35.28
CA MET A 33 36.69 18.28 34.84
C MET A 33 37.69 18.33 35.96
N ASP A 34 37.27 18.64 37.20
CA ASP A 34 38.12 18.73 38.38
C ASP A 34 38.36 17.37 39.09
N MET A 35 37.78 16.29 38.55
CA MET A 35 37.94 14.96 39.15
C MET A 35 39.23 14.29 38.71
N ALA A 36 39.81 13.47 39.61
CA ALA A 36 40.89 12.57 39.22
C ALA A 36 40.42 11.63 38.09
N ASN A 37 41.18 11.52 36.99
CA ASN A 37 40.81 10.79 35.77
C ASN A 37 39.59 11.38 35.05
N SER A 38 39.45 12.70 35.05
CA SER A 38 38.31 13.43 34.42
C SER A 38 37.98 12.95 33.00
N ASP A 39 38.97 12.72 32.14
CA ASP A 39 38.75 12.24 30.75
C ASP A 39 38.06 10.89 30.71
N LEU A 40 38.45 9.95 31.60
CA LEU A 40 37.80 8.64 31.66
C LEU A 40 36.37 8.76 32.16
N VAL A 41 36.16 9.57 33.21
CA VAL A 41 34.80 9.80 33.78
C VAL A 41 33.90 10.47 32.80
N ILE A 42 34.34 11.53 32.11
CA ILE A 42 33.59 12.25 31.11
C ILE A 42 33.20 11.31 29.94
N ASN A 43 34.17 10.56 29.41
CA ASN A 43 33.96 9.67 28.28
C ASN A 43 32.96 8.53 28.61
N THR A 44 33.09 7.99 29.86
CA THR A 44 32.16 6.96 30.34
C THR A 44 30.73 7.52 30.50
N THR A 45 30.60 8.71 31.12
CA THR A 45 29.31 9.36 31.32
C THR A 45 28.63 9.70 29.98
N GLN A 46 29.41 10.21 29.01
CA GLN A 46 28.89 10.47 27.64
C GLN A 46 28.35 9.20 26.97
N LYS A 47 29.09 8.08 27.08
CA LYS A 47 28.64 6.79 26.55
C LYS A 47 27.37 6.29 27.24
N MET A 48 27.29 6.43 28.57
CA MET A 48 26.12 6.05 29.35
C MET A 48 24.89 6.90 28.95
N ASP A 49 25.05 8.20 28.78
CA ASP A 49 23.98 9.10 28.32
C ASP A 49 23.51 8.74 26.91
N MET A 50 24.45 8.40 26.01
CA MET A 50 24.13 7.95 24.65
C MET A 50 23.35 6.64 24.68
N ILE A 51 23.78 5.65 25.47
CA ILE A 51 23.09 4.36 25.63
C ILE A 51 21.69 4.58 26.23
N SER A 52 21.55 5.41 27.26
CA SER A 52 20.26 5.74 27.87
C SER A 52 19.30 6.35 26.88
N LYS A 53 19.77 7.25 26.02
CA LYS A 53 18.97 7.85 24.94
C LYS A 53 18.57 6.80 23.90
N GLN A 54 19.49 5.95 23.49
CA GLN A 54 19.20 4.88 22.53
C GLN A 54 18.16 3.90 23.07
N LEU A 55 18.28 3.52 24.36
CA LEU A 55 17.29 2.68 25.04
C LEU A 55 15.91 3.32 25.11
N TYR A 56 15.84 4.63 25.42
CA TYR A 56 14.58 5.35 25.43
C TYR A 56 13.91 5.36 24.05
N ILE A 57 14.67 5.68 22.99
CA ILE A 57 14.16 5.66 21.61
C ILE A 57 13.71 4.25 21.23
N GLN A 58 14.47 3.23 21.60
CA GLN A 58 14.12 1.84 21.32
C GLN A 58 12.87 1.39 22.08
N SER A 59 12.73 1.80 23.35
CA SER A 59 11.52 1.50 24.15
C SER A 59 10.27 2.10 23.49
N ARG A 60 10.33 3.36 23.04
CA ARG A 60 9.21 3.99 22.31
C ARG A 60 8.86 3.26 21.03
N SER A 61 9.87 2.79 20.29
CA SER A 61 9.64 1.98 19.09
C SER A 61 8.94 0.64 19.41
N PHE A 62 9.21 0.04 20.56
CA PHE A 62 8.48 -1.17 21.00
C PHE A 62 7.02 -0.88 21.36
N ASP A 63 6.74 0.26 21.98
CA ASP A 63 5.35 0.66 22.25
C ASP A 63 4.55 0.77 20.94
N ASP A 64 5.13 1.38 19.90
CA ASP A 64 4.52 1.47 18.57
C ASP A 64 4.25 0.09 17.95
N VAL A 65 5.19 -0.84 18.08
CA VAL A 65 5.02 -2.23 17.60
C VAL A 65 3.92 -2.97 18.37
N VAL A 66 3.84 -2.80 19.69
CA VAL A 66 2.77 -3.40 20.51
C VAL A 66 1.40 -2.89 20.09
N GLU A 67 1.28 -1.59 19.79
CA GLU A 67 0.02 -1.02 19.30
C GLU A 67 -0.34 -1.57 17.91
N MET A 68 0.63 -1.69 17.00
CA MET A 68 0.42 -2.33 15.70
C MET A 68 -0.02 -3.80 15.84
N CYS A 69 0.58 -4.56 16.76
CA CYS A 69 0.17 -5.94 17.01
C CYS A 69 -1.28 -6.04 17.50
N LYS A 70 -1.74 -5.11 18.32
CA LYS A 70 -3.15 -5.08 18.78
C LYS A 70 -4.14 -4.86 17.64
N ASN A 71 -3.74 -4.12 16.62
CA ASN A 71 -4.57 -3.80 15.45
C ASN A 71 -4.32 -4.75 14.26
N HIS A 72 -3.50 -5.80 14.45
CA HIS A 72 -3.06 -6.69 13.38
C HIS A 72 -4.22 -7.36 12.64
N ASP A 73 -5.22 -7.90 13.36
CA ASP A 73 -6.37 -8.57 12.75
C ASP A 73 -7.24 -7.61 11.92
N GLU A 74 -7.38 -6.37 12.38
CA GLU A 74 -8.09 -5.33 11.64
C GLU A 74 -7.30 -4.92 10.40
N MET A 75 -5.99 -4.72 10.54
CA MET A 75 -5.10 -4.39 9.42
C MET A 75 -5.13 -5.48 8.34
N LEU A 76 -5.07 -6.76 8.70
CA LEU A 76 -5.13 -7.88 7.73
C LEU A 76 -6.45 -7.92 6.95
N ARG A 77 -7.57 -7.51 7.54
CA ARG A 77 -8.84 -7.38 6.83
C ARG A 77 -8.86 -6.18 5.89
N CYS A 78 -8.19 -5.10 6.27
CA CYS A 78 -8.13 -3.86 5.50
C CYS A 78 -7.17 -3.93 4.30
N ILE A 79 -6.09 -4.71 4.37
CA ILE A 79 -5.16 -4.88 3.24
C ILE A 79 -5.91 -5.44 2.03
N PRO A 80 -5.81 -4.81 0.84
CA PRO A 80 -6.33 -5.37 -0.40
C PRO A 80 -5.65 -6.72 -0.67
N ALA A 81 -6.36 -7.83 -0.65
CA ALA A 81 -5.74 -9.17 -0.67
C ALA A 81 -6.36 -10.14 -1.68
N ILE A 82 -7.43 -9.70 -2.38
CA ILE A 82 -8.13 -10.48 -3.39
C ILE A 82 -8.19 -9.73 -4.72
N GLN A 83 -8.43 -10.45 -5.83
CA GLN A 83 -8.67 -9.81 -7.10
C GLN A 83 -10.04 -9.10 -7.11
N PRO A 84 -10.14 -7.92 -7.78
CA PRO A 84 -11.37 -7.13 -7.81
C PRO A 84 -12.48 -7.74 -8.68
N VAL A 85 -12.15 -8.74 -9.49
CA VAL A 85 -13.09 -9.54 -10.29
C VAL A 85 -12.74 -11.02 -10.16
N SER A 86 -13.75 -11.91 -10.23
CA SER A 86 -13.47 -13.35 -10.22
C SER A 86 -12.67 -13.74 -11.47
N ASN A 87 -11.41 -14.20 -11.27
CA ASN A 87 -10.43 -14.49 -12.32
C ASN A 87 -9.59 -15.73 -11.98
N LYS A 88 -10.25 -16.82 -11.54
CA LYS A 88 -9.58 -18.03 -11.07
C LYS A 88 -8.69 -18.72 -12.13
N ASP A 89 -9.01 -18.55 -13.41
CA ASP A 89 -8.25 -19.10 -14.54
C ASP A 89 -7.28 -18.09 -15.17
N LEU A 90 -7.14 -16.92 -14.58
CA LEU A 90 -6.28 -15.80 -15.00
C LEU A 90 -6.57 -15.25 -16.43
N ARG A 91 -7.67 -15.67 -17.06
CA ARG A 91 -8.02 -15.25 -18.43
C ARG A 91 -8.48 -13.80 -18.53
N LYS A 92 -8.86 -13.20 -17.41
CA LYS A 92 -9.36 -11.82 -17.36
C LYS A 92 -8.26 -10.78 -17.21
N THR A 93 -7.02 -11.19 -16.92
CA THR A 93 -5.87 -10.28 -16.85
C THR A 93 -5.55 -9.76 -18.24
N ALA A 94 -5.71 -8.46 -18.47
CA ALA A 94 -5.53 -7.86 -19.78
C ALA A 94 -4.24 -7.06 -19.89
N SER A 95 -3.98 -6.13 -18.96
CA SER A 95 -2.79 -5.28 -18.97
C SER A 95 -2.31 -5.02 -17.56
N GLY A 96 -1.00 -5.09 -17.35
CA GLY A 96 -0.35 -4.88 -16.06
C GLY A 96 0.03 -3.43 -15.78
N TYR A 97 0.51 -3.20 -14.57
CA TYR A 97 1.07 -1.95 -14.08
C TYR A 97 2.41 -1.64 -14.74
N GLY A 98 2.66 -0.38 -15.07
CA GLY A 98 3.95 0.06 -15.60
C GLY A 98 3.86 0.80 -16.93
N THR A 99 5.01 1.10 -17.53
CA THR A 99 5.09 1.85 -18.79
C THR A 99 4.67 0.99 -19.97
N ARG A 100 3.70 1.47 -20.75
CA ARG A 100 3.17 0.81 -21.93
C ARG A 100 2.81 1.82 -23.04
N ILE A 101 2.51 1.35 -24.24
CA ILE A 101 2.02 2.21 -25.31
C ILE A 101 0.50 2.40 -25.15
N ASP A 102 0.08 3.66 -25.08
CA ASP A 102 -1.33 4.03 -25.03
C ASP A 102 -2.03 3.59 -26.33
N PRO A 103 -3.11 2.80 -26.27
CA PRO A 103 -3.76 2.24 -27.47
C PRO A 103 -4.51 3.29 -28.30
N ILE A 104 -4.80 4.45 -27.72
CA ILE A 104 -5.56 5.53 -28.39
C ILE A 104 -4.60 6.54 -29.02
N TYR A 105 -3.53 6.91 -28.32
CA TYR A 105 -2.62 7.97 -28.79
C TYR A 105 -1.30 7.45 -29.33
N GLY A 106 -0.96 6.16 -29.14
CA GLY A 106 0.30 5.55 -29.60
C GLY A 106 1.54 6.07 -28.90
N THR A 107 1.39 6.78 -27.78
CA THR A 107 2.49 7.35 -26.99
C THR A 107 2.82 6.47 -25.80
N SER A 108 4.07 6.54 -25.32
CA SER A 108 4.46 5.86 -24.08
C SER A 108 3.73 6.52 -22.89
N LYS A 109 3.00 5.73 -22.11
CA LYS A 109 2.26 6.16 -20.92
C LYS A 109 2.48 5.20 -19.78
N PHE A 110 2.59 5.74 -18.58
CA PHE A 110 2.61 4.92 -17.37
C PHE A 110 1.19 4.51 -16.99
N HIS A 111 0.97 3.21 -16.82
CA HIS A 111 -0.29 2.62 -16.37
C HIS A 111 -0.25 2.46 -14.85
N GLU A 112 -1.08 3.21 -14.15
CA GLU A 112 -1.09 3.29 -12.68
C GLU A 112 -1.80 2.10 -12.01
N GLY A 113 -2.39 1.20 -12.80
CA GLY A 113 -3.18 0.10 -12.29
C GLY A 113 -2.99 -1.20 -13.04
N MET A 114 -4.00 -2.04 -12.96
CA MET A 114 -4.11 -3.29 -13.68
C MET A 114 -5.51 -3.40 -14.30
N ASP A 115 -5.56 -3.84 -15.57
CA ASP A 115 -6.81 -3.98 -16.30
C ASP A 115 -7.27 -5.44 -16.29
N PHE A 116 -8.55 -5.63 -16.00
CA PHE A 116 -9.24 -6.92 -16.05
C PHE A 116 -10.30 -6.91 -17.12
N SER A 117 -10.08 -7.59 -18.25
CA SER A 117 -11.07 -7.76 -19.31
C SER A 117 -12.18 -8.70 -18.85
N ALA A 118 -13.41 -8.21 -18.80
CA ALA A 118 -14.56 -9.01 -18.42
C ALA A 118 -15.84 -8.47 -19.10
N PRO A 119 -16.86 -9.32 -19.30
CA PRO A 119 -18.14 -8.88 -19.85
C PRO A 119 -18.75 -7.73 -19.02
N GLN A 120 -19.46 -6.84 -19.71
CA GLN A 120 -20.18 -5.76 -19.03
C GLN A 120 -21.16 -6.30 -17.99
N GLY A 121 -21.14 -5.70 -16.79
CA GLY A 121 -21.98 -6.10 -15.68
C GLY A 121 -21.42 -7.23 -14.83
N THR A 122 -20.24 -7.79 -15.17
CA THR A 122 -19.51 -8.70 -14.26
C THR A 122 -19.32 -8.01 -12.92
N ASP A 123 -19.54 -8.75 -11.83
CA ASP A 123 -19.43 -8.23 -10.47
C ASP A 123 -18.02 -7.77 -10.17
N VAL A 124 -17.93 -6.58 -9.55
CA VAL A 124 -16.69 -5.98 -9.03
C VAL A 124 -16.75 -6.01 -7.52
N TYR A 125 -15.69 -6.53 -6.89
CA TYR A 125 -15.61 -6.78 -5.45
C TYR A 125 -14.66 -5.81 -4.77
N ALA A 126 -15.01 -5.38 -3.55
CA ALA A 126 -14.07 -4.69 -2.64
C ALA A 126 -12.94 -5.65 -2.27
N THR A 127 -11.68 -5.23 -2.44
CA THR A 127 -10.50 -6.09 -2.25
C THR A 127 -10.03 -6.18 -0.81
N GLY A 128 -10.50 -5.29 0.07
CA GLY A 128 -10.30 -5.24 1.51
C GLY A 128 -11.49 -4.59 2.20
N ASP A 129 -11.56 -4.72 3.53
CA ASP A 129 -12.52 -3.97 4.34
C ASP A 129 -12.19 -2.47 4.26
N GLY A 130 -13.21 -1.60 4.23
CA GLY A 130 -12.95 -0.16 4.12
C GLY A 130 -14.22 0.67 4.03
N THR A 131 -14.06 1.94 3.69
CA THR A 131 -15.15 2.91 3.51
C THR A 131 -15.08 3.53 2.11
N VAL A 132 -16.22 3.62 1.43
CA VAL A 132 -16.30 4.30 0.13
C VAL A 132 -16.15 5.81 0.34
N VAL A 133 -15.01 6.38 -0.09
CA VAL A 133 -14.68 7.80 0.12
C VAL A 133 -14.93 8.66 -1.11
N GLN A 134 -14.94 8.07 -2.31
CA GLN A 134 -15.32 8.75 -3.54
C GLN A 134 -16.13 7.82 -4.42
N MET A 135 -17.14 8.37 -5.09
CA MET A 135 -17.98 7.65 -6.05
C MET A 135 -18.56 8.63 -7.06
N GLY A 136 -18.46 8.34 -8.34
CA GLY A 136 -19.01 9.18 -9.39
C GLY A 136 -18.17 9.18 -10.67
N TRP A 137 -18.50 10.11 -11.56
CA TRP A 137 -17.82 10.30 -12.84
C TRP A 137 -16.53 11.12 -12.66
N GLN A 138 -15.45 10.63 -13.26
CA GLN A 138 -14.19 11.39 -13.40
C GLN A 138 -13.65 11.27 -14.82
N SER A 139 -13.15 12.39 -15.36
CA SER A 139 -12.52 12.41 -16.69
C SER A 139 -11.37 11.39 -16.75
N GLY A 140 -11.32 10.61 -17.82
CA GLY A 140 -10.41 9.49 -18.00
C GLY A 140 -10.95 8.19 -17.40
N TYR A 141 -11.23 8.14 -16.12
CA TYR A 141 -11.69 6.95 -15.38
C TYR A 141 -13.16 6.57 -15.63
N GLY A 142 -13.99 7.50 -16.15
CA GLY A 142 -15.42 7.26 -16.24
C GLY A 142 -16.08 7.15 -14.85
N ASN A 143 -17.00 6.21 -14.69
CA ASN A 143 -17.57 5.89 -13.39
C ASN A 143 -16.53 5.18 -12.53
N ARG A 144 -16.21 5.79 -11.38
CA ARG A 144 -15.21 5.22 -10.45
C ARG A 144 -15.71 5.18 -9.01
N ILE A 145 -15.14 4.24 -8.26
CA ILE A 145 -15.25 4.13 -6.80
C ILE A 145 -13.84 4.21 -6.23
N VAL A 146 -13.67 4.91 -5.11
CA VAL A 146 -12.46 4.86 -4.28
C VAL A 146 -12.85 4.39 -2.90
N ILE A 147 -12.14 3.37 -2.40
CA ILE A 147 -12.31 2.83 -1.05
C ILE A 147 -11.06 3.18 -0.25
N ASP A 148 -11.25 3.76 0.93
CA ASP A 148 -10.22 3.91 1.93
C ASP A 148 -10.32 2.75 2.92
N HIS A 149 -9.24 1.98 2.99
CA HIS A 149 -9.14 0.79 3.83
C HIS A 149 -8.53 1.08 5.21
N GLY A 150 -8.12 2.33 5.46
CA GLY A 150 -7.28 2.63 6.62
C GLY A 150 -5.83 2.17 6.42
N PHE A 151 -5.01 2.36 7.44
CA PHE A 151 -3.58 1.99 7.44
C PHE A 151 -2.77 2.53 6.25
N GLY A 152 -3.29 3.56 5.56
CA GLY A 152 -2.69 4.17 4.37
C GLY A 152 -2.99 3.46 3.06
N TYR A 153 -3.88 2.46 3.03
CA TYR A 153 -4.33 1.79 1.81
C TYR A 153 -5.58 2.44 1.23
N GLN A 154 -5.56 2.66 -0.07
CA GLN A 154 -6.74 3.02 -0.86
C GLN A 154 -6.76 2.20 -2.14
N THR A 155 -7.95 1.90 -2.66
CA THR A 155 -8.13 1.24 -3.95
C THR A 155 -9.07 2.03 -4.83
N VAL A 156 -8.80 1.99 -6.14
CA VAL A 156 -9.59 2.65 -7.19
C VAL A 156 -10.15 1.59 -8.13
N TYR A 157 -11.44 1.72 -8.43
CA TYR A 157 -12.17 0.86 -9.35
C TYR A 157 -12.79 1.75 -10.42
N ALA A 158 -12.36 1.65 -11.67
CA ALA A 158 -12.79 2.56 -12.73
C ALA A 158 -13.43 1.86 -13.94
N HIS A 159 -13.94 2.66 -14.89
CA HIS A 159 -14.68 2.25 -16.07
C HIS A 159 -15.98 1.48 -15.77
N LEU A 160 -16.53 1.66 -14.55
CA LEU A 160 -17.70 0.91 -14.08
C LEU A 160 -18.94 1.23 -14.93
N ARG A 161 -19.81 0.23 -15.12
CA ARG A 161 -21.14 0.40 -15.71
C ARG A 161 -22.12 1.02 -14.71
N ASP A 162 -22.13 0.48 -13.49
CA ASP A 162 -23.07 0.84 -12.44
C ASP A 162 -22.39 0.80 -11.06
N PHE A 163 -23.01 1.49 -10.10
CA PHE A 163 -22.63 1.47 -8.69
C PHE A 163 -23.62 0.64 -7.90
N ARG A 164 -23.11 -0.31 -7.08
CA ARG A 164 -23.92 -1.18 -6.21
C ARG A 164 -23.63 -0.93 -4.74
N THR A 165 -22.98 0.18 -4.46
CA THR A 165 -22.66 0.70 -3.13
C THR A 165 -23.07 2.16 -3.02
N LYS A 166 -22.73 2.84 -1.92
CA LYS A 166 -23.03 4.27 -1.68
C LYS A 166 -21.81 4.95 -1.07
N LEU A 167 -21.69 6.26 -1.33
CA LEU A 167 -20.69 7.09 -0.68
C LEU A 167 -20.84 7.02 0.85
N GLY A 168 -19.73 6.88 1.57
CA GLY A 168 -19.69 6.74 3.02
C GLY A 168 -20.06 5.35 3.55
N LYS A 169 -20.46 4.39 2.69
CA LYS A 169 -20.74 3.03 3.14
C LYS A 169 -19.47 2.29 3.53
N LYS A 170 -19.50 1.62 4.68
CA LYS A 170 -18.51 0.61 5.04
C LYS A 170 -18.78 -0.66 4.23
N VAL A 171 -17.74 -1.18 3.60
CA VAL A 171 -17.76 -2.39 2.82
C VAL A 171 -16.81 -3.42 3.40
N VAL A 172 -17.10 -4.70 3.21
CA VAL A 172 -16.22 -5.80 3.62
C VAL A 172 -15.55 -6.41 2.38
N ARG A 173 -14.39 -7.03 2.57
CA ARG A 173 -13.69 -7.76 1.52
C ARG A 173 -14.62 -8.78 0.85
N GLY A 174 -14.65 -8.79 -0.48
CA GLY A 174 -15.54 -9.66 -1.27
C GLY A 174 -16.96 -9.13 -1.44
N GLU A 175 -17.31 -7.97 -0.89
CA GLU A 175 -18.61 -7.35 -1.14
C GLU A 175 -18.68 -6.78 -2.55
N VAL A 176 -19.82 -7.00 -3.24
CA VAL A 176 -20.06 -6.44 -4.59
C VAL A 176 -20.29 -4.95 -4.48
N ILE A 177 -19.47 -4.14 -5.16
CA ILE A 177 -19.52 -2.67 -5.14
C ILE A 177 -19.98 -2.05 -6.45
N GLY A 178 -19.92 -2.80 -7.57
CA GLY A 178 -20.32 -2.30 -8.89
C GLY A 178 -20.28 -3.39 -9.95
N GLY A 179 -20.48 -2.99 -11.19
CA GLY A 179 -20.37 -3.85 -12.37
C GLY A 179 -19.35 -3.34 -13.37
N VAL A 180 -18.56 -4.24 -13.97
CA VAL A 180 -17.62 -3.92 -15.05
C VAL A 180 -18.34 -3.19 -16.18
N GLY A 181 -17.70 -2.16 -16.73
CA GLY A 181 -18.24 -1.36 -17.82
C GLY A 181 -17.20 -1.02 -18.90
N SER A 182 -17.44 0.09 -19.58
CA SER A 182 -16.53 0.68 -20.58
C SER A 182 -16.78 2.19 -20.62
N THR A 183 -16.89 2.82 -19.44
CA THR A 183 -17.15 4.26 -19.31
C THR A 183 -15.84 5.04 -19.27
N GLY A 184 -15.86 6.31 -19.65
CA GLY A 184 -14.65 7.15 -19.70
C GLY A 184 -13.74 6.82 -20.90
N LYS A 185 -12.42 6.89 -20.70
CA LYS A 185 -11.43 6.55 -21.71
C LYS A 185 -11.21 5.03 -21.72
N SER A 186 -11.88 4.31 -22.61
CA SER A 186 -11.87 2.86 -22.68
C SER A 186 -12.12 2.38 -24.11
N THR A 187 -11.38 1.38 -24.57
CA THR A 187 -11.53 0.76 -25.91
C THR A 187 -12.40 -0.49 -25.90
N GLY A 188 -12.84 -0.94 -24.73
CA GLY A 188 -13.71 -2.11 -24.58
C GLY A 188 -14.01 -2.44 -23.11
N PRO A 189 -14.95 -3.35 -22.83
CA PRO A 189 -15.35 -3.67 -21.47
C PRO A 189 -14.18 -4.22 -20.64
N HIS A 190 -13.83 -3.50 -19.57
CA HIS A 190 -12.82 -3.89 -18.59
C HIS A 190 -13.01 -3.15 -17.28
N LEU A 191 -12.37 -3.63 -16.22
CA LEU A 191 -12.17 -2.93 -14.98
C LEU A 191 -10.72 -2.45 -14.92
N HIS A 192 -10.51 -1.16 -14.71
CA HIS A 192 -9.22 -0.61 -14.30
C HIS A 192 -9.16 -0.57 -12.77
N TYR A 193 -8.11 -1.13 -12.19
CA TYR A 193 -7.95 -1.28 -10.75
C TYR A 193 -6.58 -0.78 -10.29
N GLU A 194 -6.57 0.10 -9.27
CA GLU A 194 -5.34 0.62 -8.68
C GLU A 194 -5.27 0.32 -7.17
N VAL A 195 -4.05 0.16 -6.68
CA VAL A 195 -3.73 0.14 -5.24
C VAL A 195 -2.82 1.31 -4.92
N HIS A 196 -3.20 2.08 -3.91
CA HIS A 196 -2.41 3.19 -3.40
C HIS A 196 -1.99 2.88 -1.96
N VAL A 197 -0.73 3.15 -1.64
CA VAL A 197 -0.18 3.01 -0.28
C VAL A 197 0.45 4.33 0.13
N LYS A 198 -0.05 4.92 1.22
CA LYS A 198 0.40 6.24 1.71
C LYS A 198 0.42 7.30 0.60
N GLY A 199 -0.62 7.30 -0.25
CA GLY A 199 -0.80 8.23 -1.37
C GLY A 199 0.04 7.96 -2.62
N LYS A 200 0.81 6.87 -2.66
CA LYS A 200 1.60 6.45 -3.83
C LYS A 200 0.95 5.26 -4.50
N VAL A 201 0.84 5.29 -5.82
CA VAL A 201 0.38 4.16 -6.62
C VAL A 201 1.43 3.05 -6.59
N VAL A 202 0.99 1.83 -6.39
CA VAL A 202 1.84 0.64 -6.32
C VAL A 202 1.31 -0.46 -7.23
N ASN A 203 2.16 -1.42 -7.59
CA ASN A 203 1.76 -2.52 -8.46
C ASN A 203 0.71 -3.43 -7.77
N PRO A 204 -0.53 -3.51 -8.29
CA PRO A 204 -1.61 -4.28 -7.68
C PRO A 204 -1.34 -5.78 -7.59
N VAL A 205 -0.47 -6.32 -8.47
CA VAL A 205 -0.09 -7.74 -8.47
C VAL A 205 0.41 -8.21 -7.11
N ASN A 206 1.09 -7.33 -6.37
CA ASN A 206 1.66 -7.67 -5.05
C ASN A 206 0.60 -7.92 -3.97
N TYR A 207 -0.69 -7.73 -4.28
CA TYR A 207 -1.81 -7.76 -3.32
C TYR A 207 -2.84 -8.87 -3.56
N TYR A 208 -2.59 -9.85 -4.45
CA TYR A 208 -3.54 -10.94 -4.76
C TYR A 208 -3.23 -12.27 -4.07
N PHE A 209 -2.57 -12.21 -2.91
CA PHE A 209 -2.01 -13.37 -2.23
C PHE A 209 -3.04 -14.28 -1.54
N MET A 210 -4.30 -13.86 -1.36
CA MET A 210 -5.34 -14.69 -0.75
C MET A 210 -6.16 -15.49 -1.76
N ASP A 211 -6.19 -15.09 -3.03
CA ASP A 211 -7.05 -15.69 -4.06
C ASP A 211 -6.32 -16.72 -4.92
N LEU A 212 -5.01 -16.73 -4.92
CA LEU A 212 -4.19 -17.49 -5.85
C LEU A 212 -3.29 -18.48 -5.11
N SER A 213 -3.10 -19.65 -5.71
CA SER A 213 -2.00 -20.54 -5.35
C SER A 213 -0.65 -19.88 -5.70
N ALA A 214 0.46 -20.34 -5.13
CA ALA A 214 1.79 -19.82 -5.46
C ALA A 214 2.08 -19.96 -6.97
N GLU A 215 1.67 -21.08 -7.59
CA GLU A 215 1.86 -21.34 -9.02
C GLU A 215 1.03 -20.38 -9.89
N ASP A 216 -0.24 -20.13 -9.53
CA ASP A 216 -1.11 -19.19 -10.23
C ASP A 216 -0.64 -17.75 -10.04
N TYR A 217 -0.07 -17.41 -8.88
CA TYR A 217 0.52 -16.11 -8.62
C TYR A 217 1.72 -15.85 -9.54
N ASP A 218 2.66 -16.79 -9.64
CA ASP A 218 3.81 -16.68 -10.54
C ASP A 218 3.37 -16.55 -12.01
N ARG A 219 2.35 -17.32 -12.40
CA ARG A 219 1.76 -17.25 -13.75
C ARG A 219 1.13 -15.89 -14.02
N MET A 220 0.42 -15.31 -13.04
CA MET A 220 -0.19 -14.00 -13.15
C MET A 220 0.88 -12.90 -13.31
N ILE A 221 1.99 -12.96 -12.56
CA ILE A 221 3.11 -12.04 -12.72
C ILE A 221 3.64 -12.08 -14.16
N GLN A 222 3.82 -13.26 -14.75
CA GLN A 222 4.28 -13.41 -16.11
C GLN A 222 3.29 -12.82 -17.14
N ILE A 223 1.98 -13.07 -16.96
CA ILE A 223 0.93 -12.50 -17.83
C ILE A 223 0.93 -10.97 -17.73
N ALA A 224 0.97 -10.42 -16.52
CA ALA A 224 0.98 -8.99 -16.28
C ALA A 224 2.23 -8.31 -16.87
N ALA A 225 3.40 -8.95 -16.79
CA ALA A 225 4.65 -8.42 -17.35
C ALA A 225 4.68 -8.41 -18.88
N ASN A 226 3.96 -9.31 -19.54
CA ASN A 226 3.92 -9.42 -21.00
C ASN A 226 2.97 -8.41 -21.67
N HIS A 227 2.44 -7.44 -20.94
CA HIS A 227 1.59 -6.36 -21.45
C HIS A 227 0.56 -6.86 -22.48
N GLY A 228 -0.37 -7.70 -22.04
CA GLY A 228 -1.44 -8.24 -22.87
C GLY A 228 -2.26 -7.17 -23.60
N LYS A 229 -3.49 -7.44 -23.94
CA LYS A 229 -4.36 -6.49 -24.67
C LYS A 229 -4.56 -5.21 -23.84
N VAL A 230 -4.02 -4.10 -24.34
CA VAL A 230 -4.17 -2.76 -23.72
C VAL A 230 -5.57 -2.23 -24.01
N LEU A 231 -6.30 -1.74 -23.00
CA LEU A 231 -7.71 -1.38 -23.07
C LEU A 231 -8.01 0.10 -22.76
N ASP A 232 -7.04 0.86 -22.21
CA ASP A 232 -7.19 2.29 -21.87
C ASP A 232 -5.98 3.17 -22.22
#